data_50db540c61279943fb0ff7897f92437f
#
_entry.id   50db540c61279943fb0ff7897f92437f
#
_cell.length_a   1.000
_cell.length_b   1.000
_cell.length_c   1.000
_cell.angle_alpha   90.00
_cell.angle_beta   90.00
_cell.angle_gamma   90.00
#
_symmetry.space_group_name_H-M   'P 1'
#
loop_
_entity.id
_entity.type
_entity.pdbx_description
1 polymer ?
#
loop_
_entity_poly.entity_id
_entity_poly.type
_entity_poly.pdbx_seq_one_letter_code
_entity_poly.pdbx_strand_id
1 'polypeptide(L)'
;LRLLYPLIWVVNWIANGLLRQFGVTPESSKGQNLSQEELRTVVAEAGAMVPKRHQKMLLSVLDLQNVAVEDIMIPRNEVDGIDLQDSIEEITNQLQNGFYTRIVVFDDGIDNLVGVIHIRSAMIALAHGEFTKEKIRAMAEEPYFIPEGTPLNRQLLNFQRERKGFGLVVDEYGDLLGLVT
;
A
#
# COMPACT_ATOMS: atom_id res chain seq x y z
N LEU A 1 15.84 -3.58 -55.07
CA LEU A 1 15.21 -2.82 -53.97
C LEU A 1 15.06 -1.31 -54.29
N ARG A 2 15.99 -0.65 -54.99
CA ARG A 2 15.90 0.78 -55.35
C ARG A 2 14.81 1.13 -56.34
N LEU A 3 14.38 0.20 -57.18
CA LEU A 3 13.35 0.41 -58.22
C LEU A 3 11.93 0.46 -57.64
N LEU A 4 11.68 -0.13 -56.46
CA LEU A 4 10.37 -0.19 -55.82
C LEU A 4 10.13 1.01 -54.86
N TYR A 5 11.15 1.81 -54.58
CA TYR A 5 11.07 2.95 -53.67
C TYR A 5 10.03 4.03 -54.10
N PRO A 6 9.98 4.44 -55.39
CA PRO A 6 8.98 5.40 -55.83
C PRO A 6 7.55 4.88 -55.73
N LEU A 7 7.35 3.56 -55.94
CA LEU A 7 6.04 2.95 -55.81
C LEU A 7 5.54 2.94 -54.36
N ILE A 8 6.42 2.61 -53.42
CA ILE A 8 6.13 2.63 -52.00
C ILE A 8 5.83 4.07 -51.51
N TRP A 9 6.55 5.05 -52.06
CA TRP A 9 6.32 6.47 -51.71
C TRP A 9 4.93 6.94 -52.18
N VAL A 10 4.51 6.59 -53.41
CA VAL A 10 3.19 6.92 -53.93
C VAL A 10 2.06 6.24 -53.15
N VAL A 11 2.21 4.96 -52.81
CA VAL A 11 1.22 4.25 -51.99
C VAL A 11 1.08 4.87 -50.59
N ASN A 12 2.19 5.20 -49.95
CA ASN A 12 2.17 5.90 -48.63
C ASN A 12 1.56 7.29 -48.73
N TRP A 13 1.79 8.04 -49.80
CA TRP A 13 1.23 9.36 -49.98
C TRP A 13 -0.31 9.29 -50.17
N ILE A 14 -0.81 8.32 -50.96
CA ILE A 14 -2.25 8.09 -51.12
C ILE A 14 -2.89 7.59 -49.83
N ALA A 15 -2.26 6.65 -49.14
CA ALA A 15 -2.74 6.11 -47.87
C ALA A 15 -2.83 7.19 -46.79
N ASN A 16 -1.79 8.00 -46.64
CA ASN A 16 -1.77 9.11 -45.67
C ASN A 16 -2.77 10.23 -46.04
N GLY A 17 -3.01 10.45 -47.35
CA GLY A 17 -4.03 11.40 -47.81
C GLY A 17 -5.45 10.93 -47.47
N LEU A 18 -5.76 9.68 -47.67
CA LEU A 18 -7.04 9.07 -47.28
C LEU A 18 -7.23 9.06 -45.76
N LEU A 19 -6.20 8.69 -44.98
CA LEU A 19 -6.27 8.69 -43.52
C LEU A 19 -6.53 10.10 -42.95
N ARG A 20 -5.94 11.15 -43.54
CA ARG A 20 -6.22 12.53 -43.18
C ARG A 20 -7.66 12.95 -43.43
N GLN A 21 -8.27 12.45 -44.49
CA GLN A 21 -9.66 12.74 -44.86
C GLN A 21 -10.66 12.08 -43.87
N PHE A 22 -10.27 10.95 -43.30
CA PHE A 22 -11.03 10.25 -42.23
C PHE A 22 -10.65 10.70 -40.80
N GLY A 23 -9.84 11.75 -40.62
CA GLY A 23 -9.49 12.33 -39.33
C GLY A 23 -8.50 11.48 -38.53
N VAL A 24 -7.89 10.44 -39.13
CA VAL A 24 -6.87 9.61 -38.50
C VAL A 24 -5.51 10.18 -38.86
N THR A 25 -4.89 10.91 -37.95
CA THR A 25 -3.51 11.39 -38.12
C THR A 25 -2.53 10.30 -37.65
N PRO A 26 -1.46 10.00 -38.43
CA PRO A 26 -0.42 9.03 -38.03
C PRO A 26 0.33 9.41 -36.75
N GLU A 27 0.18 10.63 -36.28
CA GLU A 27 0.80 11.12 -35.04
C GLU A 27 0.05 10.70 -33.77
N SER A 28 -1.22 10.30 -33.89
CA SER A 28 -1.97 9.74 -32.74
C SER A 28 -1.47 8.36 -32.30
N SER A 29 -0.63 7.68 -33.10
CA SER A 29 -0.04 6.39 -32.74
C SER A 29 1.24 6.49 -31.91
N LYS A 30 1.81 7.70 -31.73
CA LYS A 30 3.06 7.90 -30.96
C LYS A 30 2.85 8.14 -29.46
N GLY A 31 1.63 8.09 -28.98
CA GLY A 31 1.25 8.30 -27.59
C GLY A 31 0.16 7.36 -27.10
N GLN A 32 0.04 6.15 -27.65
CA GLN A 32 -0.79 5.13 -27.02
C GLN A 32 -0.12 4.79 -25.70
N ASN A 33 -0.60 5.41 -24.63
CA ASN A 33 -0.36 4.90 -23.30
C ASN A 33 -0.86 3.46 -23.31
N LEU A 34 0.07 2.51 -23.26
CA LEU A 34 -0.26 1.10 -23.12
C LEU A 34 -1.24 0.99 -21.95
N SER A 35 -2.36 0.35 -22.18
CA SER A 35 -3.24 0.01 -21.08
C SER A 35 -2.49 -0.92 -20.13
N GLN A 36 -2.92 -0.98 -18.89
CA GLN A 36 -2.32 -1.89 -17.91
C GLN A 36 -2.33 -3.33 -18.37
N GLU A 37 -3.42 -3.74 -19.03
CA GLU A 37 -3.59 -5.08 -19.61
C GLU A 37 -2.58 -5.35 -20.73
N GLU A 38 -2.33 -4.37 -21.59
CA GLU A 38 -1.33 -4.48 -22.65
C GLU A 38 0.08 -4.56 -22.06
N LEU A 39 0.38 -3.74 -21.02
CA LEU A 39 1.65 -3.80 -20.31
C LEU A 39 1.85 -5.16 -19.62
N ARG A 40 0.79 -5.69 -19.00
CA ARG A 40 0.80 -7.03 -18.40
C ARG A 40 1.12 -8.10 -19.45
N THR A 41 0.49 -8.03 -20.62
CA THR A 41 0.73 -8.96 -21.73
C THR A 41 2.17 -8.87 -22.23
N VAL A 42 2.68 -7.65 -22.44
CA VAL A 42 4.08 -7.44 -22.85
C VAL A 42 5.05 -8.01 -21.81
N VAL A 43 4.82 -7.78 -20.52
CA VAL A 43 5.66 -8.36 -19.45
C VAL A 43 5.55 -9.88 -19.42
N ALA A 44 4.36 -10.44 -19.62
CA ALA A 44 4.13 -11.89 -19.65
C ALA A 44 4.84 -12.57 -20.84
N GLU A 45 4.89 -11.89 -21.99
CA GLU A 45 5.55 -12.40 -23.22
C GLU A 45 7.06 -12.15 -23.26
N ALA A 46 7.58 -11.23 -22.43
CA ALA A 46 9.00 -10.88 -22.37
C ALA A 46 9.91 -12.00 -21.80
N GLY A 47 9.41 -13.23 -21.69
CA GLY A 47 10.09 -14.38 -21.06
C GLY A 47 11.48 -14.74 -21.62
N ALA A 48 11.82 -14.29 -22.82
CA ALA A 48 13.16 -14.48 -23.39
C ALA A 48 14.18 -13.42 -22.95
N MET A 49 13.72 -12.25 -22.47
CA MET A 49 14.57 -11.11 -22.10
C MET A 49 14.65 -10.88 -20.57
N VAL A 50 13.65 -11.37 -19.82
CA VAL A 50 13.54 -11.14 -18.38
C VAL A 50 13.54 -12.48 -17.66
N PRO A 51 14.41 -12.68 -16.65
CA PRO A 51 14.37 -13.89 -15.83
C PRO A 51 12.99 -14.11 -15.22
N LYS A 52 12.49 -15.34 -15.19
CA LYS A 52 11.13 -15.70 -14.70
C LYS A 52 10.82 -15.12 -13.31
N ARG A 53 11.82 -15.03 -12.43
CA ARG A 53 11.65 -14.44 -11.10
C ARG A 53 11.31 -12.95 -11.16
N HIS A 54 12.00 -12.19 -12.03
CA HIS A 54 11.75 -10.76 -12.21
C HIS A 54 10.42 -10.52 -12.93
N GLN A 55 10.09 -11.34 -13.91
CA GLN A 55 8.79 -11.29 -14.58
C GLN A 55 7.64 -11.45 -13.60
N LYS A 56 7.70 -12.47 -12.73
CA LYS A 56 6.69 -12.67 -11.68
C LYS A 56 6.56 -11.45 -10.75
N MET A 57 7.69 -10.86 -10.35
CA MET A 57 7.71 -9.66 -9.51
C MET A 57 7.06 -8.46 -10.20
N LEU A 58 7.36 -8.23 -11.49
CA LEU A 58 6.75 -7.14 -12.27
C LEU A 58 5.23 -7.32 -12.39
N LEU A 59 4.77 -8.54 -12.66
CA LEU A 59 3.34 -8.84 -12.71
C LEU A 59 2.68 -8.62 -11.35
N SER A 60 3.31 -9.06 -10.25
CA SER A 60 2.78 -8.80 -8.90
C SER A 60 2.67 -7.31 -8.59
N VAL A 61 3.64 -6.49 -9.01
CA VAL A 61 3.58 -5.03 -8.84
C VAL A 61 2.41 -4.42 -9.62
N LEU A 62 2.15 -4.90 -10.84
CA LEU A 62 1.00 -4.46 -11.64
C LEU A 62 -0.33 -4.85 -10.99
N ASP A 63 -0.37 -5.99 -10.30
CA ASP A 63 -1.57 -6.48 -9.62
C ASP A 63 -1.89 -5.71 -8.32
N LEU A 64 -0.90 -5.03 -7.70
CA LEU A 64 -1.10 -4.27 -6.45
C LEU A 64 -2.16 -3.17 -6.52
N GLN A 65 -2.46 -2.64 -7.69
CA GLN A 65 -3.51 -1.62 -7.81
C GLN A 65 -4.93 -2.20 -7.75
N ASN A 66 -5.08 -3.52 -7.89
CA ASN A 66 -6.36 -4.23 -7.78
C ASN A 66 -6.57 -4.84 -6.38
N VAL A 67 -5.60 -4.66 -5.48
CA VAL A 67 -5.64 -5.13 -4.09
C VAL A 67 -5.81 -3.92 -3.18
N ALA A 68 -6.79 -3.95 -2.31
CA ALA A 68 -7.01 -2.92 -1.29
C ALA A 68 -6.30 -3.28 0.03
N VAL A 69 -6.16 -2.32 0.92
CA VAL A 69 -5.53 -2.56 2.23
C VAL A 69 -6.33 -3.55 3.08
N GLU A 70 -7.64 -3.59 2.92
CA GLU A 70 -8.54 -4.54 3.60
C GLU A 70 -8.25 -6.00 3.25
N ASP A 71 -7.77 -6.27 2.02
CA ASP A 71 -7.45 -7.63 1.58
C ASP A 71 -6.23 -8.24 2.28
N ILE A 72 -5.36 -7.39 2.88
CA ILE A 72 -4.10 -7.83 3.49
C ILE A 72 -3.94 -7.40 4.95
N MET A 73 -4.89 -6.63 5.49
CA MET A 73 -4.79 -6.16 6.87
C MET A 73 -4.84 -7.32 7.87
N ILE A 74 -4.26 -7.10 9.03
CA ILE A 74 -4.53 -7.92 10.21
C ILE A 74 -5.91 -7.50 10.70
N PRO A 75 -6.91 -8.40 10.71
CA PRO A 75 -8.27 -8.02 11.08
C PRO A 75 -8.36 -7.66 12.57
N ARG A 76 -9.37 -6.86 12.92
CA ARG A 76 -9.60 -6.30 14.25
C ARG A 76 -9.52 -7.31 15.39
N ASN A 77 -10.05 -8.51 15.19
CA ASN A 77 -10.06 -9.58 16.18
C ASN A 77 -8.69 -10.22 16.43
N GLU A 78 -7.71 -9.93 15.58
CA GLU A 78 -6.32 -10.40 15.69
C GLU A 78 -5.35 -9.28 16.06
N VAL A 79 -5.87 -8.05 16.27
CA VAL A 79 -5.05 -6.91 16.69
C VAL A 79 -4.69 -7.04 18.15
N ASP A 80 -3.41 -7.26 18.43
CA ASP A 80 -2.90 -7.18 19.79
C ASP A 80 -2.81 -5.72 20.25
N GLY A 81 -3.35 -5.44 21.42
CA GLY A 81 -3.35 -4.11 22.01
C GLY A 81 -3.32 -4.16 23.52
N ILE A 82 -3.10 -2.99 24.13
CA ILE A 82 -3.14 -2.77 25.57
C ILE A 82 -4.45 -2.09 25.93
N ASP A 83 -5.22 -2.71 26.82
CA ASP A 83 -6.36 -2.04 27.46
C ASP A 83 -5.89 -1.32 28.72
N LEU A 84 -6.21 -0.03 28.82
CA LEU A 84 -5.91 0.76 30.01
C LEU A 84 -6.77 0.38 31.21
N GLN A 85 -7.80 -0.47 31.05
CA GLN A 85 -8.55 -1.04 32.17
C GLN A 85 -7.79 -2.19 32.84
N ASP A 86 -6.88 -2.86 32.12
CA ASP A 86 -6.06 -3.92 32.68
C ASP A 86 -5.13 -3.41 33.79
N SER A 87 -4.66 -4.30 34.64
CA SER A 87 -3.64 -3.97 35.66
C SER A 87 -2.29 -3.67 35.00
N ILE A 88 -1.48 -2.81 35.64
CA ILE A 88 -0.13 -2.52 35.16
C ILE A 88 0.75 -3.78 35.07
N GLU A 89 0.50 -4.76 35.90
CA GLU A 89 1.22 -6.05 35.89
C GLU A 89 0.85 -6.86 34.64
N GLU A 90 -0.42 -6.92 34.27
CA GLU A 90 -0.89 -7.59 33.06
C GLU A 90 -0.35 -6.90 31.80
N ILE A 91 -0.45 -5.57 31.72
CA ILE A 91 0.12 -4.78 30.63
C ILE A 91 1.62 -5.01 30.50
N THR A 92 2.34 -5.04 31.61
CA THR A 92 3.78 -5.31 31.62
C THR A 92 4.11 -6.70 31.09
N ASN A 93 3.33 -7.70 31.49
CA ASN A 93 3.49 -9.06 30.99
C ASN A 93 3.21 -9.17 29.49
N GLN A 94 2.17 -8.50 28.98
CA GLN A 94 1.88 -8.43 27.55
C GLN A 94 3.04 -7.82 26.77
N LEU A 95 3.60 -6.70 27.24
CA LEU A 95 4.74 -6.02 26.61
C LEU A 95 6.01 -6.86 26.59
N GLN A 96 6.29 -7.61 27.67
CA GLN A 96 7.48 -8.45 27.76
C GLN A 96 7.41 -9.69 26.89
N ASN A 97 6.22 -10.22 26.67
CA ASN A 97 5.98 -11.41 25.85
C ASN A 97 5.57 -11.10 24.41
N GLY A 98 5.29 -9.83 24.09
CA GLY A 98 4.89 -9.38 22.76
C GLY A 98 6.06 -9.34 21.77
N PHE A 99 5.76 -9.59 20.52
CA PHE A 99 6.75 -9.58 19.41
C PHE A 99 6.66 -8.32 18.53
N TYR A 100 5.74 -7.41 18.86
CA TYR A 100 5.44 -6.26 18.04
C TYR A 100 6.25 -5.02 18.42
N THR A 101 6.65 -4.26 17.42
CA THR A 101 7.39 -3.00 17.63
C THR A 101 6.46 -1.86 18.03
N ARG A 102 5.21 -1.89 17.57
CA ARG A 102 4.16 -0.93 17.88
C ARG A 102 2.94 -1.66 18.39
N ILE A 103 2.30 -1.08 19.40
CA ILE A 103 1.15 -1.67 20.08
C ILE A 103 0.06 -0.63 20.16
N VAL A 104 -1.15 -1.03 19.81
CA VAL A 104 -2.36 -0.20 19.93
C VAL A 104 -2.73 -0.08 21.41
N VAL A 105 -3.14 1.11 21.84
CA VAL A 105 -3.63 1.38 23.19
C VAL A 105 -5.07 1.83 23.10
N PHE A 106 -5.93 1.22 23.87
CA PHE A 106 -7.34 1.55 23.98
C PHE A 106 -7.78 1.63 25.44
N ASP A 107 -8.98 2.12 25.68
CA ASP A 107 -9.54 2.31 27.01
C ASP A 107 -10.95 1.75 27.06
N ASP A 108 -11.17 0.61 27.72
CA ASP A 108 -12.43 -0.11 27.76
C ASP A 108 -12.87 -0.61 26.35
N GLY A 109 -11.96 -1.31 25.68
CA GLY A 109 -12.19 -1.94 24.39
C GLY A 109 -11.62 -1.18 23.19
N ILE A 110 -11.48 -1.93 22.11
CA ILE A 110 -10.78 -1.51 20.88
C ILE A 110 -11.44 -0.33 20.16
N ASP A 111 -12.74 -0.06 20.43
CA ASP A 111 -13.47 1.07 19.87
C ASP A 111 -13.07 2.40 20.50
N ASN A 112 -12.55 2.37 21.73
CA ASN A 112 -12.06 3.56 22.43
C ASN A 112 -10.54 3.70 22.25
N LEU A 113 -10.10 3.90 21.03
CA LEU A 113 -8.70 4.03 20.68
C LEU A 113 -8.07 5.25 21.34
N VAL A 114 -7.01 5.04 22.09
CA VAL A 114 -6.19 6.10 22.72
C VAL A 114 -5.02 6.50 21.83
N GLY A 115 -4.37 5.52 21.19
CA GLY A 115 -3.24 5.78 20.33
C GLY A 115 -2.39 4.54 20.07
N VAL A 116 -1.16 4.78 19.63
CA VAL A 116 -0.17 3.73 19.36
C VAL A 116 1.11 4.06 20.13
N ILE A 117 1.66 3.08 20.85
CA ILE A 117 2.95 3.24 21.53
C ILE A 117 4.04 2.41 20.85
N HIS A 118 5.25 2.91 20.92
CA HIS A 118 6.42 2.15 20.51
C HIS A 118 6.93 1.32 21.68
N ILE A 119 7.10 0.00 21.51
CA ILE A 119 7.55 -0.91 22.58
C ILE A 119 8.82 -0.42 23.28
N ARG A 120 9.77 0.17 22.54
CA ARG A 120 11.00 0.74 23.12
C ARG A 120 10.72 1.82 24.16
N SER A 121 9.77 2.73 23.87
CA SER A 121 9.41 3.82 24.80
C SER A 121 8.78 3.26 26.07
N ALA A 122 7.91 2.27 25.93
CA ALA A 122 7.29 1.57 27.05
C ALA A 122 8.35 0.86 27.92
N MET A 123 9.29 0.14 27.28
CA MET A 123 10.35 -0.56 28.01
C MET A 123 11.33 0.39 28.73
N ILE A 124 11.59 1.56 28.17
CA ILE A 124 12.40 2.60 28.86
C ILE A 124 11.66 3.11 30.10
N ALA A 125 10.38 3.44 29.98
CA ALA A 125 9.58 3.88 31.13
C ALA A 125 9.49 2.80 32.21
N LEU A 126 9.35 1.54 31.81
CA LEU A 126 9.35 0.40 32.74
C LEU A 126 10.69 0.28 33.50
N ALA A 127 11.81 0.40 32.80
CA ALA A 127 13.15 0.33 33.38
C ALA A 127 13.43 1.46 34.41
N HIS A 128 12.81 2.62 34.20
CA HIS A 128 12.92 3.75 35.13
C HIS A 128 11.89 3.74 36.28
N GLY A 129 11.00 2.75 36.33
CA GLY A 129 9.93 2.69 37.32
C GLY A 129 8.83 3.76 37.11
N GLU A 130 8.76 4.36 35.94
CA GLU A 130 7.78 5.40 35.58
C GLU A 130 6.59 4.85 34.74
N PHE A 131 6.42 3.55 34.69
CA PHE A 131 5.41 2.91 33.84
C PHE A 131 4.05 2.90 34.56
N THR A 132 3.25 3.92 34.30
CA THR A 132 1.88 4.10 34.78
C THR A 132 0.90 4.29 33.63
N LYS A 133 -0.40 4.14 33.91
CA LYS A 133 -1.46 4.36 32.89
C LYS A 133 -1.42 5.77 32.29
N GLU A 134 -1.15 6.77 33.13
CA GLU A 134 -0.97 8.16 32.70
C GLU A 134 0.25 8.32 31.81
N LYS A 135 1.34 7.62 32.10
CA LYS A 135 2.55 7.64 31.28
C LYS A 135 2.30 6.95 29.95
N ILE A 136 1.56 5.84 29.92
CA ILE A 136 1.17 5.14 28.69
C ILE A 136 0.36 6.10 27.80
N ARG A 137 -0.65 6.78 28.35
CA ARG A 137 -1.43 7.79 27.61
C ARG A 137 -0.56 8.92 27.07
N ALA A 138 0.38 9.42 27.87
CA ALA A 138 1.28 10.50 27.46
C ALA A 138 2.29 10.09 26.37
N MET A 139 2.63 8.81 26.28
CA MET A 139 3.52 8.26 25.25
C MET A 139 2.78 7.84 23.97
N ALA A 140 1.46 7.73 24.03
CA ALA A 140 0.66 7.33 22.88
C ALA A 140 0.73 8.40 21.79
N GLU A 141 1.16 7.97 20.62
CA GLU A 141 1.20 8.79 19.40
C GLU A 141 -0.15 8.71 18.70
N GLU A 142 -0.52 9.77 17.97
CA GLU A 142 -1.72 9.79 17.16
C GLU A 142 -1.65 8.70 16.06
N PRO A 143 -2.69 7.86 15.95
CA PRO A 143 -2.73 6.82 14.95
C PRO A 143 -2.77 7.38 13.54
N TYR A 144 -2.19 6.66 12.59
CA TYR A 144 -2.35 6.93 11.18
C TYR A 144 -3.51 6.09 10.64
N PHE A 145 -4.60 6.75 10.27
CA PHE A 145 -5.78 6.09 9.74
C PHE A 145 -5.74 5.92 8.23
N ILE A 146 -6.23 4.77 7.76
CA ILE A 146 -6.26 4.39 6.35
C ILE A 146 -7.68 3.91 6.03
N PRO A 147 -8.37 4.52 5.06
CA PRO A 147 -9.67 4.00 4.59
C PRO A 147 -9.51 2.59 3.99
N GLU A 148 -10.45 1.68 4.26
CA GLU A 148 -10.40 0.27 3.86
C GLU A 148 -10.20 0.07 2.35
N GLY A 149 -10.94 0.75 1.50
CA GLY A 149 -10.86 0.67 0.05
C GLY A 149 -9.59 1.31 -0.57
N THR A 150 -8.58 1.68 0.23
CA THR A 150 -7.36 2.30 -0.29
C THR A 150 -6.53 1.28 -1.09
N PRO A 151 -6.22 1.54 -2.39
CA PRO A 151 -5.37 0.65 -3.17
C PRO A 151 -3.97 0.50 -2.55
N LEU A 152 -3.49 -0.73 -2.50
CA LEU A 152 -2.25 -1.08 -1.81
C LEU A 152 -1.01 -0.36 -2.36
N ASN A 153 -0.94 -0.18 -3.68
CA ASN A 153 0.13 0.57 -4.33
C ASN A 153 0.15 2.05 -3.87
N ARG A 154 -1.02 2.66 -3.69
CA ARG A 154 -1.17 4.03 -3.20
C ARG A 154 -0.75 4.13 -1.74
N GLN A 155 -1.17 3.16 -0.92
CA GLN A 155 -0.81 3.12 0.49
C GLN A 155 0.70 2.95 0.70
N LEU A 156 1.35 2.13 -0.10
CA LEU A 156 2.81 1.97 -0.07
C LEU A 156 3.53 3.31 -0.33
N LEU A 157 3.08 4.07 -1.33
CA LEU A 157 3.63 5.40 -1.62
C LEU A 157 3.35 6.41 -0.49
N ASN A 158 2.18 6.33 0.15
CA ASN A 158 1.85 7.16 1.31
C ASN A 158 2.79 6.85 2.48
N PHE A 159 3.00 5.58 2.80
CA PHE A 159 3.94 5.16 3.84
C PHE A 159 5.36 5.68 3.59
N GLN A 160 5.84 5.60 2.35
CA GLN A 160 7.15 6.14 1.98
C GLN A 160 7.22 7.66 2.14
N ARG A 161 6.20 8.38 1.67
CA ARG A 161 6.13 9.85 1.72
C ARG A 161 6.08 10.36 3.16
N GLU A 162 5.29 9.72 4.00
CA GLU A 162 5.07 10.13 5.39
C GLU A 162 6.04 9.46 6.37
N ARG A 163 6.92 8.59 5.87
CA ARG A 163 7.88 7.82 6.67
C ARG A 163 7.20 7.01 7.77
N LYS A 164 5.98 6.54 7.50
CA LYS A 164 5.22 5.66 8.37
C LYS A 164 5.28 4.24 7.82
N GLY A 165 5.16 3.24 8.67
CA GLY A 165 5.12 1.83 8.29
C GLY A 165 4.12 1.09 9.17
N PHE A 166 3.07 1.80 9.62
CA PHE A 166 2.01 1.26 10.44
C PHE A 166 0.78 2.16 10.28
N GLY A 167 -0.39 1.58 10.12
CA GLY A 167 -1.63 2.32 10.04
C GLY A 167 -2.83 1.46 10.46
N LEU A 168 -3.84 2.11 10.99
CA LEU A 168 -5.11 1.51 11.39
C LEU A 168 -6.10 1.67 10.25
N VAL A 169 -6.70 0.56 9.83
CA VAL A 169 -7.69 0.54 8.75
C VAL A 169 -9.06 0.81 9.35
N VAL A 170 -9.77 1.77 8.77
CA VAL A 170 -11.10 2.20 9.24
C VAL A 170 -12.10 2.19 8.09
N ASP A 171 -13.37 1.99 8.44
CA ASP A 171 -14.49 2.15 7.53
C ASP A 171 -14.91 3.61 7.35
N GLU A 172 -16.01 3.86 6.63
CA GLU A 172 -16.59 5.20 6.39
C GLU A 172 -17.19 5.86 7.63
N TYR A 173 -17.41 5.09 8.70
CA TYR A 173 -17.93 5.60 9.99
C TYR A 173 -16.82 5.89 10.98
N GLY A 174 -15.58 5.46 10.67
CA GLY A 174 -14.41 5.59 11.54
C GLY A 174 -14.21 4.40 12.47
N ASP A 175 -14.95 3.32 12.28
CA ASP A 175 -14.80 2.09 13.07
C ASP A 175 -13.53 1.35 12.66
N LEU A 176 -12.78 0.84 13.64
CA LEU A 176 -11.54 0.11 13.40
C LEU A 176 -11.84 -1.28 12.81
N LEU A 177 -11.34 -1.53 11.61
CA LEU A 177 -11.43 -2.82 10.91
C LEU A 177 -10.19 -3.70 11.11
N GLY A 178 -9.02 -3.08 11.25
CA GLY A 178 -7.77 -3.80 11.41
C GLY A 178 -6.54 -2.90 11.33
N LEU A 179 -5.38 -3.49 11.07
CA LEU A 179 -4.13 -2.75 10.89
C LEU A 179 -3.30 -3.28 9.73
N VAL A 180 -2.46 -2.41 9.14
CA VAL A 180 -1.45 -2.77 8.13
C VAL A 180 -0.07 -2.24 8.55
N THR A 181 0.96 -2.99 8.16
CA THR A 181 2.36 -2.64 8.39
C THR A 181 3.20 -2.77 7.13
#